data_80ad7199ef820769e50386466800963c
#
_entry.id   80ad7199ef820769e50386466800963c
#
_cell.length_a   1.000
_cell.length_b   1.000
_cell.length_c   1.000
_cell.angle_alpha   90.00
_cell.angle_beta   90.00
_cell.angle_gamma   90.00
#
_symmetry.space_group_name_H-M   'P 1'
#
loop_
_entity.id
_entity.type
_entity.pdbx_description
1 polymer ?
#
loop_
_entity_poly.entity_id
_entity_poly.type
_entity_poly.pdbx_seq_one_letter_code
_entity_poly.pdbx_strand_id
1 'polypeptide(L)'
;MDNQPTITLHYVRKDGRRERTKLAHHTLSEAREVAKWLLHVGNGLYTEVDIGPEDGHIETIQSAVVPAPMSTIPEVLLVEDNVGDALLLRQALADCPIPVHLQIARDGEEALQKLGEPDFQPDLIILDLNIPKISGFTVLASYLLKRTPVIVFTASSNEADAYLAFSLGAFECVHKPIDLDDYKTAVCGMVEKLAAPKESTGRTEKSAVGEA
;
A
#
# COMPACT_ATOMS: atom_id res chain seq x y z
N MET A 1 2.62 -22.71 25.74
CA MET A 1 2.63 -21.24 25.60
C MET A 1 3.77 -20.91 24.64
N ASP A 2 3.44 -20.77 23.35
CA ASP A 2 4.43 -20.51 22.30
C ASP A 2 5.01 -19.11 22.49
N ASN A 3 6.23 -19.07 23.00
CA ASN A 3 7.02 -17.85 23.14
C ASN A 3 7.69 -17.57 21.77
N GLN A 4 6.89 -17.24 20.75
CA GLN A 4 7.45 -16.79 19.48
C GLN A 4 8.08 -15.40 19.69
N PRO A 5 9.30 -15.19 19.26
CA PRO A 5 9.98 -13.91 19.43
C PRO A 5 9.20 -12.81 18.68
N THR A 6 8.92 -11.72 19.36
CA THR A 6 8.34 -10.53 18.74
C THR A 6 9.41 -9.87 17.89
N ILE A 7 9.13 -9.71 16.60
CA ILE A 7 10.01 -8.99 15.68
C ILE A 7 9.62 -7.51 15.72
N THR A 8 10.63 -6.64 15.84
CA THR A 8 10.44 -5.20 15.81
C THR A 8 11.08 -4.64 14.55
N LEU A 9 10.36 -3.80 13.84
CA LEU A 9 10.89 -2.97 12.77
C LEU A 9 11.23 -1.60 13.34
N HIS A 10 12.48 -1.17 13.17
CA HIS A 10 12.92 0.18 13.45
C HIS A 10 13.20 0.86 12.12
N TYR A 11 12.58 1.98 11.85
CA TYR A 11 12.76 2.69 10.60
C TYR A 11 13.17 4.14 10.81
N VAL A 12 14.01 4.61 9.90
CA VAL A 12 14.50 5.99 9.89
C VAL A 12 13.78 6.75 8.79
N ARG A 13 13.08 7.81 9.17
CA ARG A 13 12.46 8.72 8.22
C ARG A 13 13.49 9.60 7.53
N LYS A 14 13.15 10.12 6.37
CA LYS A 14 13.99 11.06 5.60
C LYS A 14 14.34 12.33 6.39
N ASP A 15 13.50 12.72 7.36
CA ASP A 15 13.76 13.84 8.27
C ASP A 15 14.67 13.47 9.47
N GLY A 16 15.17 12.25 9.52
CA GLY A 16 16.04 11.71 10.57
C GLY A 16 15.29 11.18 11.80
N ARG A 17 13.97 11.26 11.85
CA ARG A 17 13.20 10.68 12.95
C ARG A 17 13.23 9.18 12.89
N ARG A 18 13.31 8.56 14.07
CA ARG A 18 13.26 7.10 14.22
C ARG A 18 11.91 6.69 14.77
N GLU A 19 11.30 5.73 14.12
CA GLU A 19 10.03 5.13 14.52
C GLU A 19 10.22 3.61 14.67
N ARG A 20 9.28 2.95 15.36
CA ARG A 20 9.32 1.49 15.52
C ARG A 20 7.93 0.90 15.52
N THR A 21 7.79 -0.30 14.96
CA THR A 21 6.55 -1.08 14.98
C THR A 21 6.87 -2.52 15.37
N LYS A 22 6.07 -3.09 16.27
CA LYS A 22 6.19 -4.50 16.66
C LYS A 22 5.30 -5.35 15.75
N LEU A 23 5.90 -6.39 15.19
CA LEU A 23 5.19 -7.42 14.44
C LEU A 23 5.00 -8.64 15.33
N ALA A 24 3.83 -8.75 15.94
CA ALA A 24 3.47 -9.94 16.72
C ALA A 24 3.13 -11.09 15.75
N HIS A 25 3.57 -12.31 16.08
CA HIS A 25 3.26 -13.53 15.32
C HIS A 25 3.75 -13.58 13.86
N HIS A 26 4.77 -12.79 13.51
CA HIS A 26 5.38 -12.81 12.17
C HIS A 26 6.71 -13.55 12.17
N THR A 27 6.99 -14.25 11.07
CA THR A 27 8.30 -14.84 10.81
C THR A 27 9.27 -13.77 10.32
N LEU A 28 10.58 -14.04 10.41
CA LEU A 28 11.61 -13.14 9.87
C LEU A 28 11.43 -12.90 8.36
N SER A 29 10.94 -13.90 7.63
CA SER A 29 10.66 -13.77 6.19
C SER A 29 9.53 -12.78 5.91
N GLU A 30 8.44 -12.85 6.68
CA GLU A 30 7.33 -11.90 6.57
C GLU A 30 7.75 -10.49 7.00
N ALA A 31 8.56 -10.37 8.06
CA ALA A 31 9.10 -9.09 8.49
C ALA A 31 9.98 -8.43 7.42
N ARG A 32 10.77 -9.21 6.66
CA ARG A 32 11.55 -8.72 5.52
C ARG A 32 10.66 -8.18 4.41
N GLU A 33 9.57 -8.87 4.10
CA GLU A 33 8.63 -8.39 3.07
C GLU A 33 7.93 -7.11 3.50
N VAL A 34 7.55 -7.01 4.78
CA VAL A 34 6.99 -5.77 5.35
C VAL A 34 8.01 -4.63 5.31
N ALA A 35 9.28 -4.89 5.64
CA ALA A 35 10.34 -3.88 5.60
C ALA A 35 10.63 -3.38 4.18
N LYS A 36 10.74 -4.29 3.22
CA LYS A 36 10.90 -3.94 1.79
C LYS A 36 9.72 -3.12 1.30
N TRP A 37 8.53 -3.53 1.70
CA TRP A 37 7.31 -2.85 1.36
C TRP A 37 7.25 -1.42 1.97
N LEU A 38 7.60 -1.23 3.25
CA LEU A 38 7.71 0.09 3.89
C LEU A 38 8.70 1.01 3.14
N LEU A 39 9.83 0.48 2.72
CA LEU A 39 10.83 1.22 1.96
C LEU A 39 10.33 1.56 0.55
N HIS A 40 9.56 0.66 -0.07
CA HIS A 40 9.04 0.83 -1.42
C HIS A 40 7.85 1.80 -1.47
N VAL A 41 6.90 1.64 -0.56
CA VAL A 41 5.63 2.38 -0.57
C VAL A 41 5.69 3.65 0.28
N GLY A 42 6.68 3.74 1.17
CA GLY A 42 6.92 4.91 2.00
C GLY A 42 7.37 6.17 1.23
N ASN A 43 7.34 6.13 -0.12
CA ASN A 43 7.63 7.26 -1.00
C ASN A 43 8.92 8.02 -0.63
N GLY A 44 9.97 7.28 -0.27
CA GLY A 44 11.20 7.88 0.25
C GLY A 44 11.04 8.51 1.64
N LEU A 45 9.90 8.26 2.31
CA LEU A 45 9.70 8.69 3.69
C LEU A 45 10.66 7.96 4.63
N TYR A 46 10.93 6.69 4.32
CA TYR A 46 11.88 5.85 5.04
C TYR A 46 13.10 5.57 4.18
N THR A 47 14.28 5.68 4.78
CA THR A 47 15.55 5.43 4.09
C THR A 47 16.17 4.11 4.49
N GLU A 48 15.76 3.58 5.64
CA GLU A 48 16.35 2.40 6.25
C GLU A 48 15.34 1.72 7.18
N VAL A 49 15.29 0.39 7.18
CA VAL A 49 14.49 -0.41 8.10
C VAL A 49 15.39 -1.49 8.70
N ASP A 50 15.55 -1.44 10.01
CA ASP A 50 16.22 -2.49 10.78
C ASP A 50 15.19 -3.51 11.26
N ILE A 51 15.51 -4.78 11.09
CA ILE A 51 14.69 -5.91 11.51
C ILE A 51 15.39 -6.62 12.65
N GLY A 52 14.74 -6.81 13.77
CA GLY A 52 15.33 -7.53 14.88
C GLY A 52 14.39 -7.70 16.07
N PRO A 53 14.83 -8.38 17.14
CA PRO A 53 14.17 -8.35 18.44
C PRO A 53 14.26 -6.93 19.02
N GLU A 54 13.43 -6.65 20.05
CA GLU A 54 13.32 -5.30 20.63
C GLU A 54 14.68 -4.69 21.06
N ASP A 55 15.59 -5.54 21.54
CA ASP A 55 16.93 -5.16 22.06
C ASP A 55 18.09 -5.56 21.14
N GLY A 56 17.80 -5.90 19.86
CA GLY A 56 18.83 -6.40 18.96
C GLY A 56 18.57 -6.06 17.49
N HIS A 57 19.64 -6.17 16.71
CA HIS A 57 19.63 -6.00 15.27
C HIS A 57 19.91 -7.34 14.60
N ILE A 58 19.12 -7.71 13.59
CA ILE A 58 19.37 -8.89 12.77
C ILE A 58 19.80 -8.48 11.36
N GLU A 59 19.09 -7.52 10.77
CA GLU A 59 19.27 -7.13 9.37
C GLU A 59 18.84 -5.69 9.14
N THR A 60 19.58 -4.96 8.32
CA THR A 60 19.21 -3.64 7.81
C THR A 60 18.86 -3.76 6.33
N ILE A 61 17.69 -3.28 5.96
CA ILE A 61 17.29 -3.10 4.57
C ILE A 61 17.29 -1.61 4.27
N GLN A 62 18.09 -1.20 3.28
CA GLN A 62 18.17 0.20 2.85
C GLN A 62 17.40 0.41 1.57
N SER A 63 16.81 1.59 1.44
CA SER A 63 16.18 2.01 0.19
C SER A 63 17.26 2.34 -0.84
N ALA A 64 17.32 1.58 -1.91
CA ALA A 64 18.19 1.85 -3.06
C ALA A 64 17.59 2.92 -4.00
N VAL A 65 16.80 3.84 -3.50
CA VAL A 65 15.95 4.69 -4.32
C VAL A 65 16.72 5.85 -4.94
N VAL A 66 17.02 5.70 -6.21
CA VAL A 66 17.10 6.84 -7.13
C VAL A 66 15.70 6.98 -7.75
N PRO A 67 15.02 8.11 -7.63
CA PRO A 67 13.72 8.28 -8.27
C PRO A 67 13.89 8.16 -9.78
N ALA A 68 13.41 7.07 -10.36
CA ALA A 68 13.26 6.98 -11.80
C ALA A 68 12.14 7.95 -12.22
N PRO A 69 12.30 8.68 -13.33
CA PRO A 69 11.20 9.49 -13.86
C PRO A 69 10.02 8.56 -14.16
N MET A 70 8.83 8.93 -13.71
CA MET A 70 7.59 8.20 -14.02
C MET A 70 7.44 8.17 -15.54
N SER A 71 7.66 7.01 -16.15
CA SER A 71 7.54 6.82 -17.59
C SER A 71 6.10 6.55 -18.05
N THR A 72 5.21 6.27 -17.11
CA THR A 72 3.79 5.96 -17.36
C THR A 72 2.91 6.66 -16.32
N ILE A 73 1.71 7.07 -16.76
CA ILE A 73 0.69 7.60 -15.86
C ILE A 73 0.15 6.44 -15.02
N PRO A 74 0.17 6.53 -13.66
CA PRO A 74 -0.27 5.44 -12.81
C PRO A 74 -1.75 5.07 -13.01
N GLU A 75 -2.04 3.79 -12.93
CA GLU A 75 -3.39 3.25 -12.97
C GLU A 75 -3.94 3.15 -11.54
N VAL A 76 -5.06 3.80 -11.27
CA VAL A 76 -5.72 3.79 -9.95
C VAL A 76 -7.10 3.17 -10.08
N LEU A 77 -7.40 2.17 -9.25
CA LEU A 77 -8.74 1.63 -9.11
C LEU A 77 -9.40 2.23 -7.87
N LEU A 78 -10.51 2.95 -8.08
CA LEU A 78 -11.42 3.36 -7.02
C LEU A 78 -12.55 2.34 -6.91
N VAL A 79 -12.80 1.84 -5.71
CA VAL A 79 -13.96 0.99 -5.41
C VAL A 79 -14.90 1.76 -4.51
N GLU A 80 -16.00 2.26 -5.08
CA GLU A 80 -16.91 3.23 -4.45
C GLU A 80 -18.29 3.16 -5.12
N ASP A 81 -19.33 2.89 -4.38
CA ASP A 81 -20.70 2.78 -4.89
C ASP A 81 -21.43 4.12 -4.94
N ASN A 82 -21.06 5.07 -4.09
CA ASN A 82 -21.63 6.41 -4.07
C ASN A 82 -21.10 7.25 -5.24
N VAL A 83 -21.98 7.56 -6.18
CA VAL A 83 -21.65 8.36 -7.36
C VAL A 83 -21.11 9.75 -6.99
N GLY A 84 -21.64 10.35 -5.91
CA GLY A 84 -21.20 11.66 -5.41
C GLY A 84 -19.74 11.61 -4.90
N ASP A 85 -19.44 10.60 -4.08
CA ASP A 85 -18.10 10.40 -3.53
C ASP A 85 -17.08 10.07 -4.65
N ALA A 86 -17.47 9.24 -5.62
CA ALA A 86 -16.65 8.93 -6.78
C ALA A 86 -16.35 10.17 -7.64
N LEU A 87 -17.34 11.06 -7.83
CA LEU A 87 -17.14 12.31 -8.55
C LEU A 87 -16.26 13.28 -7.76
N LEU A 88 -16.46 13.37 -6.44
CA LEU A 88 -15.64 14.21 -5.57
C LEU A 88 -14.17 13.79 -5.59
N LEU A 89 -13.93 12.47 -5.49
CA LEU A 89 -12.57 11.92 -5.57
C LEU A 89 -11.93 12.17 -6.93
N ARG A 90 -12.67 11.98 -8.02
CA ARG A 90 -12.19 12.31 -9.37
C ARG A 90 -11.81 13.77 -9.51
N GLN A 91 -12.62 14.68 -8.96
CA GLN A 91 -12.31 16.11 -8.96
C GLN A 91 -11.05 16.41 -8.14
N ALA A 92 -10.93 15.83 -6.95
CA ALA A 92 -9.73 16.00 -6.13
C ALA A 92 -8.46 15.49 -6.82
N LEU A 93 -8.53 14.33 -7.50
CA LEU A 93 -7.41 13.80 -8.30
C LEU A 93 -7.01 14.72 -9.46
N ALA A 94 -7.98 15.41 -10.09
CA ALA A 94 -7.70 16.35 -11.17
C ALA A 94 -6.94 17.60 -10.69
N ASP A 95 -7.09 17.95 -9.42
CA ASP A 95 -6.39 19.06 -8.77
C ASP A 95 -4.98 18.65 -8.25
N CYS A 96 -4.66 17.34 -8.22
CA CYS A 96 -3.38 16.85 -7.73
C CYS A 96 -2.24 17.02 -8.76
N PRO A 97 -1.00 17.22 -8.30
CA PRO A 97 0.14 17.41 -9.18
C PRO A 97 0.55 16.16 -9.97
N ILE A 98 0.09 14.97 -9.54
CA ILE A 98 0.39 13.69 -10.18
C ILE A 98 -0.83 13.24 -10.98
N PRO A 99 -0.73 13.20 -12.31
CA PRO A 99 -1.81 12.68 -13.14
C PRO A 99 -1.96 11.18 -12.94
N VAL A 100 -3.20 10.69 -12.92
CA VAL A 100 -3.52 9.27 -12.80
C VAL A 100 -4.58 8.85 -13.81
N HIS A 101 -4.53 7.60 -14.24
CA HIS A 101 -5.65 6.94 -14.92
C HIS A 101 -6.58 6.33 -13.87
N LEU A 102 -7.79 6.89 -13.73
CA LEU A 102 -8.77 6.44 -12.75
C LEU A 102 -9.78 5.49 -13.39
N GLN A 103 -9.81 4.25 -12.92
CA GLN A 103 -10.92 3.33 -13.12
C GLN A 103 -11.79 3.25 -11.87
N ILE A 104 -13.09 3.03 -12.06
CA ILE A 104 -14.06 2.96 -10.97
C ILE A 104 -14.77 1.62 -11.04
N ALA A 105 -14.88 0.95 -9.90
CA ALA A 105 -15.79 -0.16 -9.64
C ALA A 105 -16.85 0.29 -8.63
N ARG A 106 -18.11 -0.04 -8.89
CA ARG A 106 -19.25 0.44 -8.08
C ARG A 106 -19.70 -0.56 -7.02
N ASP A 107 -19.08 -1.71 -6.99
CA ASP A 107 -19.33 -2.75 -6.01
C ASP A 107 -18.15 -3.72 -5.95
N GLY A 108 -18.16 -4.59 -4.93
CA GLY A 108 -17.06 -5.53 -4.75
C GLY A 108 -16.99 -6.63 -5.82
N GLU A 109 -18.09 -6.95 -6.48
CA GLU A 109 -18.10 -7.91 -7.60
C GLU A 109 -17.40 -7.32 -8.82
N GLU A 110 -17.75 -6.08 -9.21
CA GLU A 110 -17.08 -5.36 -10.30
C GLU A 110 -15.60 -5.15 -9.99
N ALA A 111 -15.26 -4.84 -8.73
CA ALA A 111 -13.86 -4.71 -8.30
C ALA A 111 -13.08 -6.01 -8.52
N LEU A 112 -13.61 -7.14 -8.04
CA LEU A 112 -12.93 -8.44 -8.19
C LEU A 112 -12.86 -8.89 -9.66
N GLN A 113 -13.88 -8.58 -10.47
CA GLN A 113 -13.86 -8.84 -11.89
C GLN A 113 -12.72 -8.10 -12.57
N LYS A 114 -12.62 -6.77 -12.38
CA LYS A 114 -11.53 -5.95 -12.93
C LYS A 114 -10.16 -6.44 -12.46
N LEU A 115 -10.01 -6.71 -11.16
CA LEU A 115 -8.77 -7.21 -10.58
C LEU A 115 -8.38 -8.63 -11.04
N GLY A 116 -9.33 -9.36 -11.61
CA GLY A 116 -9.12 -10.67 -12.24
C GLY A 116 -8.68 -10.59 -13.71
N GLU A 117 -8.79 -9.44 -14.35
CA GLU A 117 -8.36 -9.26 -15.74
C GLU A 117 -6.82 -9.37 -15.85
N PRO A 118 -6.29 -10.19 -16.77
CA PRO A 118 -4.84 -10.43 -16.87
C PRO A 118 -4.03 -9.17 -17.16
N ASP A 119 -4.61 -8.25 -17.94
CA ASP A 119 -3.96 -7.03 -18.42
C ASP A 119 -4.22 -5.82 -17.48
N PHE A 120 -5.05 -5.97 -16.45
CA PHE A 120 -5.35 -4.91 -15.50
C PHE A 120 -4.55 -5.09 -14.21
N GLN A 121 -3.55 -4.24 -14.01
CA GLN A 121 -2.72 -4.22 -12.82
C GLN A 121 -2.63 -2.79 -12.29
N PRO A 122 -3.56 -2.38 -11.43
CA PRO A 122 -3.53 -1.03 -10.88
C PRO A 122 -2.29 -0.82 -10.00
N ASP A 123 -1.80 0.41 -9.99
CA ASP A 123 -0.68 0.84 -9.16
C ASP A 123 -1.13 1.16 -7.73
N LEU A 124 -2.43 1.49 -7.58
CA LEU A 124 -3.08 1.78 -6.30
C LEU A 124 -4.55 1.36 -6.37
N ILE A 125 -5.05 0.82 -5.26
CA ILE A 125 -6.49 0.63 -5.04
C ILE A 125 -6.92 1.55 -3.91
N ILE A 126 -7.93 2.38 -4.16
CA ILE A 126 -8.63 3.17 -3.14
C ILE A 126 -9.97 2.47 -2.92
N LEU A 127 -10.21 2.00 -1.70
CA LEU A 127 -11.30 1.08 -1.39
C LEU A 127 -12.19 1.62 -0.27
N ASP A 128 -13.49 1.82 -0.56
CA ASP A 128 -14.45 1.94 0.52
C ASP A 128 -14.80 0.55 1.09
N LEU A 129 -14.98 0.48 2.40
CA LEU A 129 -15.38 -0.74 3.08
C LEU A 129 -16.88 -1.02 2.92
N ASN A 130 -17.69 0.03 2.83
CA ASN A 130 -19.15 -0.05 2.81
C ASN A 130 -19.71 -0.05 1.38
N ILE A 131 -19.36 -1.07 0.61
CA ILE A 131 -19.84 -1.26 -0.76
C ILE A 131 -20.80 -2.45 -0.86
N PRO A 132 -21.72 -2.45 -1.84
CA PRO A 132 -22.72 -3.51 -2.00
C PRO A 132 -22.15 -4.79 -2.61
N LYS A 133 -22.95 -5.84 -2.62
CA LYS A 133 -22.73 -7.21 -3.11
C LYS A 133 -21.61 -7.93 -2.34
N ILE A 134 -20.35 -7.58 -2.60
CA ILE A 134 -19.18 -8.12 -1.91
C ILE A 134 -18.56 -6.97 -1.10
N SER A 135 -18.42 -7.17 0.22
CA SER A 135 -17.90 -6.13 1.12
C SER A 135 -16.46 -5.77 0.80
N GLY A 136 -16.06 -4.52 1.10
CA GLY A 136 -14.68 -4.07 0.92
C GLY A 136 -13.67 -4.93 1.69
N PHE A 137 -14.02 -5.44 2.86
CA PHE A 137 -13.16 -6.39 3.58
C PHE A 137 -12.90 -7.68 2.79
N THR A 138 -13.91 -8.19 2.10
CA THR A 138 -13.77 -9.39 1.27
C THR A 138 -12.91 -9.11 0.05
N VAL A 139 -13.09 -7.95 -0.59
CA VAL A 139 -12.23 -7.50 -1.69
C VAL A 139 -10.78 -7.40 -1.23
N LEU A 140 -10.54 -6.75 -0.10
CA LEU A 140 -9.22 -6.60 0.50
C LEU A 140 -8.56 -7.95 0.78
N ALA A 141 -9.27 -8.87 1.46
CA ALA A 141 -8.77 -10.21 1.77
C ALA A 141 -8.43 -11.02 0.52
N SER A 142 -9.24 -10.90 -0.54
CA SER A 142 -9.02 -11.59 -1.81
C SER A 142 -7.79 -11.07 -2.56
N TYR A 143 -7.32 -9.86 -2.24
CA TYR A 143 -6.21 -9.20 -2.90
C TYR A 143 -4.89 -9.22 -2.11
N LEU A 144 -4.89 -9.83 -0.93
CA LEU A 144 -3.78 -9.84 0.04
C LEU A 144 -2.44 -10.34 -0.52
N LEU A 145 -2.46 -11.23 -1.50
CA LEU A 145 -1.26 -11.82 -2.12
C LEU A 145 -0.73 -11.02 -3.32
N LYS A 146 -1.39 -9.92 -3.69
CA LYS A 146 -0.98 -9.06 -4.81
C LYS A 146 -0.16 -7.87 -4.28
N ARG A 147 0.80 -7.42 -5.09
CA ARG A 147 1.76 -6.36 -4.70
C ARG A 147 1.20 -4.94 -4.77
N THR A 148 -0.03 -4.76 -5.21
CA THR A 148 -0.64 -3.43 -5.30
C THR A 148 -1.06 -2.94 -3.92
N PRO A 149 -0.65 -1.75 -3.49
CA PRO A 149 -1.12 -1.17 -2.24
C PRO A 149 -2.62 -0.90 -2.30
N VAL A 150 -3.32 -1.22 -1.19
CA VAL A 150 -4.73 -0.90 -1.01
C VAL A 150 -4.86 0.12 0.11
N ILE A 151 -5.33 1.32 -0.21
CA ILE A 151 -5.70 2.33 0.77
C ILE A 151 -7.20 2.22 1.00
N VAL A 152 -7.58 1.93 2.24
CA VAL A 152 -8.98 2.01 2.65
C VAL A 152 -9.34 3.47 2.87
N PHE A 153 -10.38 3.94 2.19
CA PHE A 153 -10.88 5.32 2.27
C PHE A 153 -12.36 5.30 2.60
N THR A 154 -12.70 5.42 3.88
CA THR A 154 -14.05 5.12 4.38
C THR A 154 -14.59 6.23 5.29
N ALA A 155 -15.92 6.37 5.31
CA ALA A 155 -16.62 7.23 6.26
C ALA A 155 -16.80 6.55 7.64
N SER A 156 -16.45 5.26 7.78
CA SER A 156 -16.51 4.60 9.08
C SER A 156 -15.47 5.17 10.03
N SER A 157 -15.90 5.61 11.21
CA SER A 157 -15.04 6.05 12.31
C SER A 157 -14.79 4.93 13.33
N ASN A 158 -15.18 3.69 13.01
CA ASN A 158 -15.01 2.55 13.90
C ASN A 158 -13.55 2.06 13.88
N GLU A 159 -12.85 2.19 14.98
CA GLU A 159 -11.45 1.72 15.11
C GLU A 159 -11.31 0.21 14.83
N ALA A 160 -12.35 -0.60 15.11
CA ALA A 160 -12.33 -2.02 14.82
C ALA A 160 -12.28 -2.30 13.31
N ASP A 161 -12.92 -1.46 12.48
CA ASP A 161 -12.87 -1.58 11.01
C ASP A 161 -11.45 -1.28 10.50
N ALA A 162 -10.82 -0.25 11.03
CA ALA A 162 -9.42 0.08 10.70
C ALA A 162 -8.47 -1.04 11.11
N TYR A 163 -8.62 -1.57 12.33
CA TYR A 163 -7.81 -2.70 12.81
C TYR A 163 -7.98 -3.95 11.92
N LEU A 164 -9.23 -4.27 11.56
CA LEU A 164 -9.53 -5.39 10.68
C LEU A 164 -8.95 -5.16 9.27
N ALA A 165 -9.07 -3.95 8.73
CA ALA A 165 -8.51 -3.61 7.43
C ALA A 165 -6.98 -3.81 7.41
N PHE A 166 -6.26 -3.33 8.42
CA PHE A 166 -4.81 -3.57 8.54
C PHE A 166 -4.46 -5.05 8.67
N SER A 167 -5.22 -5.82 9.44
CA SER A 167 -5.00 -7.27 9.59
C SER A 167 -5.24 -8.04 8.28
N LEU A 168 -6.06 -7.48 7.38
CA LEU A 168 -6.33 -7.98 6.03
C LEU A 168 -5.39 -7.39 4.97
N GLY A 169 -4.34 -6.66 5.36
CA GLY A 169 -3.30 -6.17 4.47
C GLY A 169 -3.56 -4.82 3.83
N ALA A 170 -4.47 -4.01 4.38
CA ALA A 170 -4.58 -2.62 3.96
C ALA A 170 -3.25 -1.90 4.20
N PHE A 171 -2.81 -1.16 3.21
CA PHE A 171 -1.62 -0.32 3.30
C PHE A 171 -1.84 0.82 4.28
N GLU A 172 -2.99 1.44 4.18
CA GLU A 172 -3.40 2.56 5.00
C GLU A 172 -4.91 2.56 5.15
N CYS A 173 -5.38 3.12 6.25
CA CYS A 173 -6.80 3.36 6.46
C CYS A 173 -7.00 4.85 6.74
N VAL A 174 -7.67 5.53 5.82
CA VAL A 174 -7.93 6.97 5.86
C VAL A 174 -9.42 7.19 6.05
N HIS A 175 -9.79 7.95 7.07
CA HIS A 175 -11.16 8.41 7.24
C HIS A 175 -11.47 9.51 6.23
N LYS A 176 -12.61 9.43 5.54
CA LYS A 176 -13.07 10.45 4.58
C LYS A 176 -13.31 11.78 5.31
N PRO A 177 -12.52 12.83 5.05
CA PRO A 177 -12.75 14.14 5.66
C PRO A 177 -14.08 14.75 5.19
N ILE A 178 -14.72 15.51 6.08
CA ILE A 178 -15.95 16.25 5.74
C ILE A 178 -15.59 17.56 5.05
N ASP A 179 -14.51 18.19 5.48
CA ASP A 179 -14.00 19.42 4.86
C ASP A 179 -13.40 19.13 3.49
N LEU A 180 -13.68 19.99 2.51
CA LEU A 180 -13.28 19.78 1.13
C LEU A 180 -11.77 19.93 0.92
N ASP A 181 -11.12 20.84 1.63
CA ASP A 181 -9.68 21.08 1.48
C ASP A 181 -8.89 19.94 2.14
N ASP A 182 -9.36 19.46 3.29
CA ASP A 182 -8.81 18.27 3.95
C ASP A 182 -9.03 17.02 3.10
N TYR A 183 -10.19 16.89 2.45
CA TYR A 183 -10.49 15.79 1.53
C TYR A 183 -9.51 15.77 0.34
N LYS A 184 -9.31 16.93 -0.31
CA LYS A 184 -8.35 17.07 -1.41
C LYS A 184 -6.93 16.74 -0.96
N THR A 185 -6.52 17.24 0.21
CA THR A 185 -5.21 16.96 0.80
C THR A 185 -5.03 15.46 1.03
N ALA A 186 -6.03 14.78 1.58
CA ALA A 186 -5.99 13.33 1.80
C ALA A 186 -5.86 12.57 0.48
N VAL A 187 -6.67 12.92 -0.54
CA VAL A 187 -6.65 12.26 -1.85
C VAL A 187 -5.30 12.48 -2.55
N CYS A 188 -4.76 13.69 -2.57
CA CYS A 188 -3.45 13.95 -3.17
C CYS A 188 -2.34 13.19 -2.43
N GLY A 189 -2.38 13.14 -1.10
CA GLY A 189 -1.44 12.35 -0.31
C GLY A 189 -1.48 10.84 -0.59
N MET A 190 -2.63 10.29 -1.01
CA MET A 190 -2.71 8.88 -1.43
C MET A 190 -1.94 8.63 -2.73
N VAL A 191 -2.10 9.49 -3.74
CA VAL A 191 -1.45 9.30 -5.04
C VAL A 191 0.01 9.74 -5.06
N GLU A 192 0.42 10.65 -4.19
CA GLU A 192 1.83 11.00 -4.02
C GLU A 192 2.69 9.81 -3.61
N LYS A 193 2.10 8.82 -2.94
CA LYS A 193 2.75 7.56 -2.60
C LYS A 193 3.09 6.70 -3.81
N LEU A 194 2.47 6.96 -4.97
CA LEU A 194 2.79 6.29 -6.25
C LEU A 194 4.02 6.85 -6.95
N ALA A 195 4.44 8.06 -6.61
CA ALA A 195 5.60 8.71 -7.23
C ALA A 195 6.95 8.09 -6.80
N ALA A 196 6.95 7.06 -5.95
CA ALA A 196 8.13 6.27 -5.63
C ALA A 196 8.46 5.28 -6.74
N PRO A 197 9.73 5.10 -7.12
CA PRO A 197 10.13 4.27 -8.24
C PRO A 197 9.84 2.78 -7.99
N LYS A 198 9.28 2.12 -8.99
CA LYS A 198 9.14 0.65 -9.02
C LYS A 198 10.51 0.03 -9.25
N GLU A 199 10.98 -0.83 -8.34
CA GLU A 199 12.17 -1.65 -8.61
C GLU A 199 11.87 -2.65 -9.74
N SER A 200 12.70 -2.58 -10.79
CA SER A 200 12.74 -3.63 -11.80
C SER A 200 13.34 -4.88 -11.16
N THR A 201 12.57 -5.94 -11.02
CA THR A 201 13.07 -7.27 -10.66
C THR A 201 13.98 -7.77 -11.79
N GLY A 202 15.26 -7.39 -11.72
CA GLY A 202 16.33 -7.98 -12.52
C GLY A 202 16.52 -9.42 -12.09
N ARG A 203 15.94 -10.35 -12.86
CA ARG A 203 16.26 -11.77 -12.79
C ARG A 203 17.68 -11.96 -13.26
N THR A 204 18.63 -11.98 -12.35
CA THR A 204 20.00 -12.44 -12.66
C THR A 204 19.95 -13.95 -12.88
N GLU A 205 19.85 -14.35 -14.14
CA GLU A 205 20.22 -15.69 -14.56
C GLU A 205 21.71 -15.88 -14.27
N LYS A 206 22.04 -16.63 -13.22
CA LYS A 206 23.37 -17.19 -13.08
C LYS A 206 23.54 -18.26 -14.14
N SER A 207 24.19 -17.88 -15.23
CA SER A 207 24.81 -18.81 -16.17
C SER A 207 25.83 -19.66 -15.41
N ALA A 208 25.48 -20.92 -15.18
CA ALA A 208 26.41 -21.92 -14.77
C ALA A 208 27.27 -22.28 -16.01
N VAL A 209 28.43 -21.67 -16.11
CA VAL A 209 29.47 -22.17 -17.01
C VAL A 209 30.15 -23.33 -16.27
N GLY A 210 29.93 -24.54 -16.81
CA GLY A 210 30.71 -25.69 -16.43
C GLY A 210 32.10 -25.60 -17.03
N GLU A 211 33.08 -25.97 -16.26
CA GLU A 211 34.36 -26.39 -16.77
C GLU A 211 34.67 -27.82 -16.31
N ALA A 212 34.96 -28.58 -17.26
CA ALA A 212 35.65 -29.83 -17.47
C ALA A 212 36.28 -30.56 -16.26
#